data_5e59d594716af513b4e5547b3a60c455
#
_entry.id   5e59d594716af513b4e5547b3a60c455
#
_cell.length_a   1.000
_cell.length_b   1.000
_cell.length_c   1.000
_cell.angle_alpha   90.00
_cell.angle_beta   90.00
_cell.angle_gamma   90.00
#
_symmetry.space_group_name_H-M   'P 1'
#
loop_
_entity.id
_entity.type
_entity.pdbx_description
1 polymer ?
#
loop_
_entity_poly.entity_id
_entity_poly.type
_entity_poly.pdbx_seq_one_letter_code
_entity_poly.pdbx_strand_id
1 'polypeptide(L)'
;MKITSIVENTSASDMPVEHGLSLYVERTDGKKVLFDMGQHSLFAENAVRLALSIEDIDVAVVSHGHYDHGGGLRTFLAMNEKADVYLHRDAFLPHYSMRDTLLRYIGLDRDIMNNDRLTMCGDMTQIDVNMLLFAGVAGNCCSPAGNRLLYGPQEDVHDDFRHEQSLIIEEAGNSVLFAGCAHKGIVNIMRRAEEVIGHAPTHVLAGMHLVKSGLNEEDEKTFIKCLADQLRQYRNTMFYTMHCTGEMAFESLRSLLGNQIAYLSCGDSITI
;
A
#
# COMPACT_ATOMS: atom_id res chain seq x y z
N MET A 1 2.59 -15.94 9.72
CA MET A 1 3.14 -14.61 9.32
C MET A 1 2.75 -13.58 10.36
N LYS A 2 3.69 -12.71 10.82
CA LYS A 2 3.39 -11.56 11.68
C LYS A 2 3.59 -10.28 10.89
N ILE A 3 2.65 -9.35 10.97
CA ILE A 3 2.68 -8.08 10.25
C ILE A 3 2.53 -6.95 11.26
N THR A 4 3.46 -5.99 11.24
CA THR A 4 3.48 -4.84 12.15
C THR A 4 3.43 -3.56 11.32
N SER A 5 2.48 -2.66 11.61
CA SER A 5 2.42 -1.32 11.02
C SER A 5 3.44 -0.43 11.73
N ILE A 6 4.48 0.00 10.99
CA ILE A 6 5.55 0.82 11.54
C ILE A 6 5.48 2.29 11.11
N VAL A 7 4.72 2.59 10.04
CA VAL A 7 4.29 3.95 9.67
C VAL A 7 2.84 3.91 9.26
N GLU A 8 2.06 4.80 9.83
CA GLU A 8 0.66 5.04 9.53
C GLU A 8 0.26 6.46 9.97
N ASN A 9 -0.90 6.95 9.54
CA ASN A 9 -1.37 8.31 9.82
C ASN A 9 -1.83 8.50 11.26
N THR A 10 -2.19 7.41 11.94
CA THR A 10 -2.75 7.38 13.30
C THR A 10 -2.04 6.36 14.16
N SER A 11 -2.14 6.50 15.48
CA SER A 11 -1.66 5.50 16.43
C SER A 11 -2.63 5.37 17.59
N ALA A 12 -2.92 4.15 18.01
CA ALA A 12 -3.64 3.86 19.24
C ALA A 12 -2.74 3.88 20.48
N SER A 13 -1.43 4.04 20.30
CA SER A 13 -0.38 4.16 21.31
C SER A 13 0.42 5.45 21.08
N ASP A 14 1.43 5.72 21.89
CA ASP A 14 2.29 6.91 21.76
C ASP A 14 3.36 6.78 20.65
N MET A 15 3.08 6.01 19.60
CA MET A 15 3.99 5.89 18.46
C MET A 15 3.95 7.15 17.60
N PRO A 16 5.10 7.69 17.18
CA PRO A 16 5.14 8.76 16.18
C PRO A 16 4.47 8.33 14.87
N VAL A 17 3.72 9.25 14.26
CA VAL A 17 2.95 9.02 13.04
C VAL A 17 3.31 10.04 11.97
N GLU A 18 3.12 9.70 10.71
CA GLU A 18 3.17 10.60 9.58
C GLU A 18 2.15 10.17 8.53
N HIS A 19 1.86 11.06 7.59
CA HIS A 19 1.07 10.68 6.43
C HIS A 19 1.90 9.76 5.53
N GLY A 20 1.69 8.46 5.61
CA GLY A 20 2.47 7.47 4.88
C GLY A 20 2.15 6.05 5.34
N LEU A 21 2.79 5.10 4.71
CA LEU A 21 2.63 3.68 5.02
C LEU A 21 3.98 2.99 5.09
N SER A 22 4.16 2.12 6.10
CA SER A 22 5.22 1.12 6.10
C SER A 22 4.78 -0.07 6.96
N LEU A 23 4.87 -1.27 6.39
CA LEU A 23 4.52 -2.53 7.04
C LEU A 23 5.77 -3.43 7.13
N TYR A 24 6.07 -3.89 8.34
CA TYR A 24 7.12 -4.86 8.61
C TYR A 24 6.51 -6.25 8.69
N VAL A 25 6.94 -7.16 7.84
CA VAL A 25 6.39 -8.52 7.71
C VAL A 25 7.44 -9.55 8.09
N GLU A 26 7.11 -10.40 9.07
CA GLU A 26 7.92 -11.54 9.50
C GLU A 26 7.22 -12.83 9.06
N ARG A 27 7.81 -13.53 8.11
CA ARG A 27 7.32 -14.82 7.62
C ARG A 27 7.69 -15.95 8.58
N THR A 28 6.97 -17.05 8.52
CA THR A 28 7.24 -18.24 9.37
C THR A 28 8.55 -18.94 9.02
N ASP A 29 9.06 -18.77 7.79
CA ASP A 29 10.38 -19.24 7.37
C ASP A 29 11.54 -18.35 7.86
N GLY A 30 11.23 -17.29 8.59
CA GLY A 30 12.19 -16.31 9.13
C GLY A 30 12.53 -15.16 8.19
N LYS A 31 12.07 -15.19 6.92
CA LYS A 31 12.28 -14.09 5.96
C LYS A 31 11.52 -12.85 6.40
N LYS A 32 12.16 -11.69 6.31
CA LYS A 32 11.61 -10.39 6.69
C LYS A 32 11.41 -9.52 5.44
N VAL A 33 10.21 -8.95 5.32
CA VAL A 33 9.83 -8.10 4.19
C VAL A 33 9.41 -6.73 4.71
N LEU A 34 9.89 -5.67 4.05
CA LEU A 34 9.41 -4.31 4.26
C LEU A 34 8.53 -3.91 3.07
N PHE A 35 7.27 -3.60 3.34
CA PHE A 35 6.34 -3.10 2.34
C PHE A 35 6.07 -1.61 2.60
N ASP A 36 6.54 -0.76 1.69
CA ASP A 36 6.60 0.70 1.78
C ASP A 36 7.49 1.24 2.93
N MET A 37 7.84 2.52 2.91
CA MET A 37 8.87 3.12 3.78
C MET A 37 8.50 4.51 4.29
N GLY A 38 7.22 4.92 4.18
CA GLY A 38 6.79 6.26 4.58
C GLY A 38 7.45 7.39 3.79
N GLN A 39 7.47 8.59 4.39
CA GLN A 39 8.01 9.79 3.74
C GLN A 39 9.52 9.93 3.86
N HIS A 40 10.12 9.54 5.00
CA HIS A 40 11.53 9.79 5.31
C HIS A 40 12.15 8.69 6.19
N SER A 41 12.54 9.00 7.45
CA SER A 41 13.23 8.09 8.37
C SER A 41 12.33 7.47 9.43
N LEU A 42 11.08 7.91 9.54
CA LEU A 42 10.21 7.54 10.65
C LEU A 42 10.00 6.01 10.77
N PHE A 43 9.94 5.30 9.64
CA PHE A 43 9.84 3.84 9.65
C PHE A 43 11.00 3.19 10.41
N ALA A 44 12.22 3.70 10.25
CA ALA A 44 13.40 3.19 10.93
C ALA A 44 13.39 3.54 12.43
N GLU A 45 12.99 4.74 12.78
CA GLU A 45 12.86 5.18 14.18
C GLU A 45 11.80 4.36 14.91
N ASN A 46 10.66 4.13 14.28
CA ASN A 46 9.59 3.31 14.83
C ASN A 46 9.96 1.83 14.91
N ALA A 47 10.71 1.30 13.94
CA ALA A 47 11.25 -0.05 13.99
C ALA A 47 12.09 -0.26 15.26
N VAL A 48 13.00 0.68 15.59
CA VAL A 48 13.80 0.63 16.81
C VAL A 48 12.91 0.63 18.06
N ARG A 49 11.87 1.47 18.12
CA ARG A 49 10.91 1.53 19.24
C ARG A 49 10.15 0.22 19.44
N LEU A 50 9.89 -0.49 18.35
CA LEU A 50 9.19 -1.77 18.33
C LEU A 50 10.13 -2.99 18.43
N ALA A 51 11.43 -2.75 18.67
CA ALA A 51 12.49 -3.77 18.70
C ALA A 51 12.56 -4.61 17.40
N LEU A 52 12.31 -3.97 16.26
CA LEU A 52 12.46 -4.52 14.90
C LEU A 52 13.76 -4.00 14.27
N SER A 53 14.42 -4.81 13.45
CA SER A 53 15.68 -4.45 12.78
C SER A 53 15.45 -4.23 11.28
N ILE A 54 15.77 -3.04 10.80
CA ILE A 54 15.73 -2.71 9.38
C ILE A 54 16.89 -3.39 8.63
N GLU A 55 18.04 -3.56 9.27
CA GLU A 55 19.21 -4.26 8.70
C GLU A 55 18.90 -5.73 8.40
N ASP A 56 17.94 -6.33 9.13
CA ASP A 56 17.54 -7.72 8.94
C ASP A 56 16.55 -7.95 7.78
N ILE A 57 16.00 -6.92 7.18
CA ILE A 57 15.09 -7.05 6.04
C ILE A 57 15.79 -7.77 4.88
N ASP A 58 15.14 -8.79 4.33
CA ASP A 58 15.63 -9.61 3.23
C ASP A 58 15.10 -9.13 1.87
N VAL A 59 13.90 -8.56 1.86
CA VAL A 59 13.22 -8.05 0.67
C VAL A 59 12.48 -6.77 1.03
N ALA A 60 12.56 -5.76 0.18
CA ALA A 60 11.76 -4.56 0.31
C ALA A 60 10.92 -4.33 -0.96
N VAL A 61 9.71 -3.79 -0.80
CA VAL A 61 8.78 -3.50 -1.89
C VAL A 61 8.26 -2.08 -1.73
N VAL A 62 8.25 -1.32 -2.83
CA VAL A 62 7.56 -0.03 -2.91
C VAL A 62 6.32 -0.23 -3.77
N SER A 63 5.15 0.05 -3.19
CA SER A 63 3.85 -0.21 -3.83
C SER A 63 3.60 0.68 -5.04
N HIS A 64 4.03 1.94 -5.00
CA HIS A 64 3.87 2.89 -6.10
C HIS A 64 4.78 4.12 -5.93
N GLY A 65 4.81 4.97 -6.94
CA GLY A 65 5.78 6.07 -7.06
C GLY A 65 5.50 7.33 -6.23
N HIS A 66 4.71 7.29 -5.15
CA HIS A 66 4.46 8.45 -4.30
C HIS A 66 5.41 8.52 -3.10
N TYR A 67 5.77 9.75 -2.69
CA TYR A 67 6.76 10.01 -1.65
C TYR A 67 6.37 9.49 -0.25
N ASP A 68 5.09 9.38 0.04
CA ASP A 68 4.57 8.89 1.32
C ASP A 68 4.59 7.34 1.44
N HIS A 69 5.06 6.65 0.39
CA HIS A 69 5.30 5.22 0.34
C HIS A 69 6.77 4.86 0.09
N GLY A 70 7.46 5.60 -0.78
CA GLY A 70 8.85 5.32 -1.12
C GLY A 70 9.83 6.45 -0.74
N GLY A 71 9.39 7.48 -0.01
CA GLY A 71 10.27 8.58 0.38
C GLY A 71 11.38 8.16 1.35
N GLY A 72 11.15 7.13 2.16
CA GLY A 72 12.16 6.52 3.03
C GLY A 72 13.22 5.68 2.32
N LEU A 73 13.13 5.48 1.01
CA LEU A 73 14.00 4.59 0.23
C LEU A 73 15.50 4.93 0.38
N ARG A 74 15.88 6.21 0.38
CA ARG A 74 17.28 6.62 0.63
C ARG A 74 17.77 6.17 2.01
N THR A 75 16.94 6.34 3.04
CA THR A 75 17.25 5.91 4.41
C THR A 75 17.37 4.39 4.48
N PHE A 76 16.44 3.66 3.86
CA PHE A 76 16.48 2.21 3.80
C PHE A 76 17.77 1.68 3.17
N LEU A 77 18.15 2.21 2.00
CA LEU A 77 19.37 1.83 1.27
C LEU A 77 20.65 2.11 2.06
N ALA A 78 20.65 3.11 2.94
CA ALA A 78 21.78 3.44 3.79
C ALA A 78 21.88 2.52 5.03
N MET A 79 20.75 2.02 5.55
CA MET A 79 20.71 1.20 6.76
C MET A 79 20.79 -0.30 6.46
N ASN A 80 20.16 -0.75 5.39
CA ASN A 80 20.16 -2.14 4.97
C ASN A 80 21.13 -2.33 3.80
N GLU A 81 22.05 -3.29 3.90
CA GLU A 81 23.09 -3.54 2.89
C GLU A 81 22.82 -4.77 2.01
N LYS A 82 21.75 -5.55 2.30
CA LYS A 82 21.54 -6.86 1.67
C LYS A 82 20.28 -6.97 0.82
N ALA A 83 19.20 -6.28 1.19
CA ALA A 83 17.91 -6.48 0.54
C ALA A 83 17.86 -5.81 -0.85
N ASP A 84 17.32 -6.52 -1.83
CA ASP A 84 16.84 -5.90 -3.05
C ASP A 84 15.53 -5.17 -2.78
N VAL A 85 15.33 -4.06 -3.46
CA VAL A 85 14.10 -3.26 -3.40
C VAL A 85 13.36 -3.40 -4.72
N TYR A 86 12.17 -3.94 -4.67
CA TYR A 86 11.31 -4.16 -5.83
C TYR A 86 10.32 -3.01 -5.99
N LEU A 87 10.35 -2.33 -7.12
CA LEU A 87 9.42 -1.26 -7.47
C LEU A 87 9.07 -1.33 -8.95
N HIS A 88 7.88 -0.83 -9.30
CA HIS A 88 7.48 -0.82 -10.70
C HIS A 88 8.40 0.07 -11.55
N ARG A 89 8.70 -0.33 -12.78
CA ARG A 89 9.60 0.40 -13.70
C ARG A 89 9.22 1.86 -13.91
N ASP A 90 7.94 2.20 -13.76
CA ASP A 90 7.42 3.56 -13.90
C ASP A 90 7.36 4.35 -12.58
N ALA A 91 7.80 3.76 -11.43
CA ALA A 91 7.69 4.39 -10.12
C ALA A 91 8.49 5.69 -9.98
N PHE A 92 9.58 5.86 -10.74
CA PHE A 92 10.38 7.09 -10.75
C PHE A 92 9.94 8.12 -11.80
N LEU A 93 8.85 7.88 -12.52
CA LEU A 93 8.25 8.93 -13.35
C LEU A 93 7.74 10.08 -12.46
N PRO A 94 7.69 11.31 -12.97
CA PRO A 94 7.13 12.42 -12.22
C PRO A 94 5.65 12.19 -11.89
N HIS A 95 5.28 12.42 -10.62
CA HIS A 95 3.91 12.39 -10.14
C HIS A 95 3.60 13.69 -9.41
N TYR A 96 2.39 14.18 -9.58
CA TYR A 96 1.97 15.47 -9.01
C TYR A 96 0.59 15.37 -8.37
N SER A 97 0.35 16.26 -7.39
CA SER A 97 -0.97 16.44 -6.77
C SER A 97 -1.40 17.90 -6.89
N MET A 98 -2.64 18.12 -7.30
CA MET A 98 -3.27 19.44 -7.32
C MET A 98 -3.66 19.84 -5.89
N ARG A 99 -3.07 20.92 -5.39
CA ARG A 99 -3.40 21.52 -4.09
C ARG A 99 -3.60 23.02 -4.26
N ASP A 100 -4.78 23.50 -3.92
CA ASP A 100 -5.11 24.93 -4.00
C ASP A 100 -4.73 25.57 -5.35
N THR A 101 -5.07 24.90 -6.45
CA THR A 101 -4.75 25.31 -7.85
C THR A 101 -3.28 25.21 -8.26
N LEU A 102 -2.41 24.66 -7.40
CA LEU A 102 -0.99 24.46 -7.71
C LEU A 102 -0.66 22.97 -7.80
N LEU A 103 0.04 22.59 -8.85
CA LEU A 103 0.66 21.27 -8.94
C LEU A 103 1.88 21.19 -8.01
N ARG A 104 1.92 20.17 -7.18
CA ARG A 104 3.05 19.84 -6.31
C ARG A 104 3.60 18.49 -6.67
N TYR A 105 4.90 18.41 -6.83
CA TYR A 105 5.60 17.14 -7.02
C TYR A 105 5.39 16.24 -5.81
N ILE A 106 4.98 15.01 -6.05
CA ILE A 106 4.75 13.96 -5.05
C ILE A 106 5.47 12.65 -5.37
N GLY A 107 6.39 12.67 -6.36
CA GLY A 107 7.13 11.48 -6.78
C GLY A 107 8.30 11.13 -5.86
N LEU A 108 9.01 10.07 -6.22
CA LEU A 108 10.19 9.58 -5.52
C LEU A 108 11.42 10.44 -5.78
N ASP A 109 12.45 10.28 -4.93
CA ASP A 109 13.77 10.87 -5.12
C ASP A 109 14.49 10.20 -6.30
N ARG A 110 14.61 10.93 -7.41
CA ARG A 110 15.18 10.40 -8.65
C ARG A 110 16.69 10.23 -8.63
N ASP A 111 17.39 10.86 -7.68
CA ASP A 111 18.85 10.76 -7.60
C ASP A 111 19.33 9.35 -7.24
N ILE A 112 18.44 8.53 -6.66
CA ILE A 112 18.74 7.15 -6.27
C ILE A 112 18.28 6.11 -7.31
N MET A 113 17.64 6.51 -8.40
CA MET A 113 17.02 5.58 -9.37
C MET A 113 18.00 4.58 -10.03
N ASN A 114 19.27 4.87 -10.01
CA ASN A 114 20.33 4.01 -10.58
C ASN A 114 21.07 3.19 -9.51
N ASN A 115 20.53 3.04 -8.31
CA ASN A 115 21.13 2.19 -7.29
C ASN A 115 21.00 0.71 -7.68
N ASP A 116 22.10 -0.04 -7.59
CA ASP A 116 22.19 -1.44 -8.06
C ASP A 116 21.26 -2.41 -7.32
N ARG A 117 20.75 -2.03 -6.14
CA ARG A 117 19.79 -2.83 -5.36
C ARG A 117 18.32 -2.55 -5.72
N LEU A 118 18.05 -1.65 -6.66
CA LEU A 118 16.70 -1.40 -7.15
C LEU A 118 16.35 -2.33 -8.31
N THR A 119 15.39 -3.20 -8.11
CA THR A 119 14.86 -4.10 -9.12
C THR A 119 13.59 -3.51 -9.74
N MET A 120 13.69 -3.09 -11.00
CA MET A 120 12.59 -2.52 -11.75
C MET A 120 11.65 -3.61 -12.25
N CYS A 121 10.44 -3.67 -11.69
CA CYS A 121 9.44 -4.70 -11.97
C CYS A 121 8.57 -4.36 -13.19
N GLY A 122 8.10 -5.40 -13.86
CA GLY A 122 7.02 -5.31 -14.85
C GLY A 122 5.65 -5.64 -14.25
N ASP A 123 4.70 -6.00 -15.12
CA ASP A 123 3.33 -6.30 -14.72
C ASP A 123 3.20 -7.57 -13.87
N MET A 124 4.21 -8.45 -13.91
CA MET A 124 4.35 -9.63 -13.03
C MET A 124 5.83 -9.88 -12.74
N THR A 125 6.17 -10.06 -11.47
CA THR A 125 7.54 -10.38 -11.02
C THR A 125 7.49 -11.37 -9.87
N GLN A 126 8.01 -12.56 -10.09
CA GLN A 126 8.17 -13.57 -9.04
C GLN A 126 9.41 -13.22 -8.21
N ILE A 127 9.24 -12.93 -6.91
CA ILE A 127 10.36 -12.65 -5.98
C ILE A 127 10.93 -13.98 -5.46
N ASP A 128 10.06 -14.85 -4.99
CA ASP A 128 10.39 -16.24 -4.63
C ASP A 128 9.15 -17.13 -4.78
N VAL A 129 9.24 -18.40 -4.39
CA VAL A 129 8.16 -19.38 -4.61
C VAL A 129 6.83 -18.97 -3.95
N ASN A 130 6.87 -18.10 -2.92
CA ASN A 130 5.72 -17.67 -2.13
C ASN A 130 5.42 -16.18 -2.26
N MET A 131 6.22 -15.41 -2.99
CA MET A 131 6.06 -13.95 -3.12
C MET A 131 5.97 -13.55 -4.58
N LEU A 132 4.85 -12.94 -4.95
CA LEU A 132 4.57 -12.49 -6.30
C LEU A 132 4.12 -11.03 -6.29
N LEU A 133 4.78 -10.20 -7.10
CA LEU A 133 4.33 -8.85 -7.43
C LEU A 133 3.51 -8.87 -8.71
N PHE A 134 2.43 -8.11 -8.72
CA PHE A 134 1.64 -7.88 -9.92
C PHE A 134 1.22 -6.41 -10.04
N ALA A 135 1.10 -5.95 -11.27
CA ALA A 135 0.59 -4.66 -11.70
C ALA A 135 -0.40 -4.85 -12.87
N GLY A 136 -0.62 -3.84 -13.68
CA GLY A 136 -1.48 -3.94 -14.86
C GLY A 136 -2.95 -4.18 -14.50
N VAL A 137 -3.40 -3.60 -13.38
CA VAL A 137 -4.78 -3.71 -12.92
C VAL A 137 -5.72 -2.93 -13.85
N ALA A 138 -6.69 -3.62 -14.43
CA ALA A 138 -7.72 -3.06 -15.29
C ALA A 138 -9.05 -2.88 -14.54
N GLY A 139 -9.97 -2.10 -15.13
CA GLY A 139 -11.29 -1.85 -14.56
C GLY A 139 -11.38 -0.52 -13.81
N ASN A 140 -12.60 -0.15 -13.46
CA ASN A 140 -12.93 1.11 -12.79
C ASN A 140 -14.00 0.95 -11.70
N CYS A 141 -14.20 -0.29 -11.22
CA CYS A 141 -15.17 -0.56 -10.16
C CYS A 141 -14.72 0.11 -8.86
N CYS A 142 -15.55 0.97 -8.30
CA CYS A 142 -15.26 1.73 -7.09
C CYS A 142 -13.86 2.40 -7.12
N SER A 143 -13.49 3.01 -8.25
CA SER A 143 -12.24 3.78 -8.34
C SER A 143 -12.29 4.99 -7.42
N PRO A 144 -11.23 5.27 -6.64
CA PRO A 144 -11.23 6.36 -5.68
C PRO A 144 -11.42 7.74 -6.34
N ALA A 145 -12.38 8.52 -5.87
CA ALA A 145 -12.69 9.83 -6.43
C ALA A 145 -11.54 10.85 -6.23
N GLY A 146 -10.72 10.67 -5.20
CA GLY A 146 -9.54 11.51 -4.91
C GLY A 146 -8.48 11.47 -6.02
N ASN A 147 -8.45 10.42 -6.83
CA ASN A 147 -7.53 10.27 -7.96
C ASN A 147 -7.59 11.44 -8.97
N ARG A 148 -8.73 12.12 -9.09
CA ARG A 148 -8.88 13.30 -9.96
C ARG A 148 -7.94 14.47 -9.61
N LEU A 149 -7.34 14.45 -8.44
CA LEU A 149 -6.38 15.47 -8.01
C LEU A 149 -4.93 15.06 -8.29
N LEU A 150 -4.71 13.88 -8.88
CA LEU A 150 -3.40 13.30 -9.13
C LEU A 150 -3.09 13.30 -10.63
N TYR A 151 -1.87 13.69 -10.94
CA TYR A 151 -1.39 13.88 -12.30
C TYR A 151 -0.10 13.10 -12.52
N GLY A 152 0.05 12.56 -13.73
CA GLY A 152 1.18 11.74 -14.14
C GLY A 152 2.35 12.56 -14.66
N PRO A 153 3.24 11.93 -15.44
CA PRO A 153 4.46 12.56 -15.96
C PRO A 153 4.22 13.81 -16.82
N GLN A 154 3.05 13.91 -17.41
CA GLN A 154 2.58 15.11 -18.11
C GLN A 154 1.64 15.85 -17.16
N GLU A 155 2.02 17.04 -16.75
CA GLU A 155 1.34 17.83 -15.71
C GLU A 155 -0.12 18.17 -16.01
N ASP A 156 -0.56 18.07 -17.27
CA ASP A 156 -1.92 18.27 -17.74
C ASP A 156 -2.71 16.97 -17.91
N VAL A 157 -2.11 15.80 -17.65
CA VAL A 157 -2.73 14.48 -17.77
C VAL A 157 -2.87 13.83 -16.41
N HIS A 158 -4.10 13.41 -16.09
CA HIS A 158 -4.33 12.64 -14.84
C HIS A 158 -3.50 11.37 -14.83
N ASP A 159 -3.04 11.00 -13.62
CA ASP A 159 -2.29 9.77 -13.42
C ASP A 159 -3.16 8.55 -13.75
N ASP A 160 -2.63 7.63 -14.51
CA ASP A 160 -3.25 6.35 -14.83
C ASP A 160 -2.81 5.23 -13.87
N PHE A 161 -1.95 5.56 -12.91
CA PHE A 161 -1.43 4.65 -11.86
C PHE A 161 -0.84 3.34 -12.40
N ARG A 162 -0.21 3.38 -13.59
CA ARG A 162 0.51 2.20 -14.13
C ARG A 162 1.69 1.79 -13.27
N HIS A 163 2.21 2.71 -12.46
CA HIS A 163 3.30 2.50 -11.51
C HIS A 163 2.86 1.81 -10.21
N GLU A 164 1.56 1.55 -10.02
CA GLU A 164 1.05 0.85 -8.84
C GLU A 164 1.18 -0.65 -9.03
N GLN A 165 1.79 -1.32 -8.04
CA GLN A 165 1.93 -2.76 -7.94
C GLN A 165 1.47 -3.26 -6.57
N SER A 166 1.06 -4.51 -6.52
CA SER A 166 0.63 -5.18 -5.30
C SER A 166 1.45 -6.43 -5.06
N LEU A 167 1.66 -6.79 -3.79
CA LEU A 167 2.39 -7.98 -3.38
C LEU A 167 1.41 -9.04 -2.86
N ILE A 168 1.57 -10.28 -3.31
CA ILE A 168 0.94 -11.46 -2.71
C ILE A 168 2.02 -12.26 -2.00
N ILE A 169 1.74 -12.68 -0.76
CA ILE A 169 2.53 -13.66 -0.02
C ILE A 169 1.64 -14.84 0.31
N GLU A 170 2.04 -16.03 -0.15
CA GLU A 170 1.37 -17.28 0.17
C GLU A 170 2.12 -18.03 1.27
N GLU A 171 1.44 -18.34 2.37
CA GLU A 171 2.06 -19.01 3.51
C GLU A 171 1.02 -19.76 4.35
N ALA A 172 1.33 -21.00 4.71
CA ALA A 172 0.51 -21.84 5.60
C ALA A 172 -0.98 -21.94 5.19
N GLY A 173 -1.25 -21.94 3.89
CA GLY A 173 -2.62 -22.01 3.34
C GLY A 173 -3.36 -20.67 3.31
N ASN A 174 -2.69 -19.58 3.70
CA ASN A 174 -3.19 -18.21 3.53
C ASN A 174 -2.53 -17.54 2.32
N SER A 175 -3.30 -16.71 1.62
CA SER A 175 -2.81 -15.78 0.61
C SER A 175 -3.09 -14.36 1.09
N VAL A 176 -2.03 -13.60 1.32
CA VAL A 176 -2.09 -12.25 1.87
C VAL A 176 -1.72 -11.24 0.78
N LEU A 177 -2.68 -10.38 0.46
CA LEU A 177 -2.52 -9.30 -0.52
C LEU A 177 -2.13 -8.01 0.20
N PHE A 178 -1.04 -7.40 -0.21
CA PHE A 178 -0.62 -6.05 0.18
C PHE A 178 -0.81 -5.10 -0.99
N ALA A 179 -1.59 -4.06 -0.79
CA ALA A 179 -1.78 -2.98 -1.74
C ALA A 179 -1.61 -1.64 -1.01
N GLY A 180 -0.79 -0.74 -1.53
CA GLY A 180 -0.51 0.55 -0.90
C GLY A 180 -1.77 1.41 -0.77
N CYS A 181 -1.90 2.44 -1.61
CA CYS A 181 -3.10 3.29 -1.64
C CYS A 181 -4.29 2.69 -2.40
N ALA A 182 -4.08 1.65 -3.19
CA ALA A 182 -5.09 1.06 -4.07
C ALA A 182 -5.74 2.09 -5.01
N HIS A 183 -4.94 2.92 -5.67
CA HIS A 183 -5.41 3.93 -6.64
C HIS A 183 -6.20 3.31 -7.80
N LYS A 184 -5.83 2.10 -8.23
CA LYS A 184 -6.58 1.35 -9.24
C LYS A 184 -7.94 0.84 -8.73
N GLY A 185 -8.26 1.10 -7.44
CA GLY A 185 -9.43 0.62 -6.74
C GLY A 185 -9.27 -0.79 -6.20
N ILE A 186 -9.45 -0.97 -4.89
CA ILE A 186 -9.20 -2.26 -4.21
C ILE A 186 -10.00 -3.41 -4.81
N VAL A 187 -11.22 -3.17 -5.30
CA VAL A 187 -12.04 -4.21 -5.96
C VAL A 187 -11.40 -4.70 -7.26
N ASN A 188 -10.80 -3.80 -8.05
CA ASN A 188 -10.12 -4.17 -9.29
C ASN A 188 -8.80 -4.90 -8.99
N ILE A 189 -8.06 -4.47 -7.96
CA ILE A 189 -6.85 -5.14 -7.48
C ILE A 189 -7.17 -6.56 -7.00
N MET A 190 -8.26 -6.75 -6.24
CA MET A 190 -8.74 -8.06 -5.80
C MET A 190 -9.05 -9.00 -6.98
N ARG A 191 -9.76 -8.50 -8.00
CA ARG A 191 -10.05 -9.27 -9.22
C ARG A 191 -8.78 -9.68 -9.95
N ARG A 192 -7.83 -8.76 -10.04
CA ARG A 192 -6.53 -9.07 -10.65
C ARG A 192 -5.75 -10.09 -9.84
N ALA A 193 -5.78 -10.01 -8.50
CA ALA A 193 -5.20 -11.01 -7.62
C ALA A 193 -5.80 -12.41 -7.87
N GLU A 194 -7.14 -12.52 -7.94
CA GLU A 194 -7.83 -13.78 -8.26
C GLU A 194 -7.41 -14.35 -9.63
N GLU A 195 -7.26 -13.51 -10.65
CA GLU A 195 -6.76 -13.96 -11.96
C GLU A 195 -5.33 -14.52 -11.89
N VAL A 196 -4.50 -13.93 -11.02
CA VAL A 196 -3.07 -14.27 -10.92
C VAL A 196 -2.85 -15.53 -10.10
N ILE A 197 -3.55 -15.71 -8.97
CA ILE A 197 -3.35 -16.87 -8.08
C ILE A 197 -4.46 -17.92 -8.17
N GLY A 198 -5.52 -17.67 -8.93
CA GLY A 198 -6.61 -18.62 -9.16
C GLY A 198 -7.68 -18.70 -8.07
N HIS A 199 -7.57 -17.89 -7.02
CA HIS A 199 -8.55 -17.81 -5.92
C HIS A 199 -8.51 -16.44 -5.25
N ALA A 200 -9.53 -16.09 -4.45
CA ALA A 200 -9.53 -14.86 -3.69
C ALA A 200 -8.46 -14.86 -2.58
N PRO A 201 -7.74 -13.75 -2.33
CA PRO A 201 -6.89 -13.62 -1.16
C PRO A 201 -7.67 -13.85 0.15
N THR A 202 -7.04 -14.53 1.12
CA THR A 202 -7.64 -14.75 2.45
C THR A 202 -7.58 -13.51 3.31
N HIS A 203 -6.54 -12.69 3.12
CA HIS A 203 -6.33 -11.44 3.85
C HIS A 203 -5.88 -10.34 2.88
N VAL A 204 -6.32 -9.12 3.15
CA VAL A 204 -5.97 -7.92 2.38
C VAL A 204 -5.50 -6.85 3.34
N LEU A 205 -4.33 -6.27 3.10
CA LEU A 205 -3.81 -5.09 3.78
C LEU A 205 -3.70 -3.97 2.76
N ALA A 206 -4.52 -2.92 2.91
CA ALA A 206 -4.58 -1.84 1.91
C ALA A 206 -5.09 -0.53 2.49
N GLY A 207 -4.51 0.58 2.04
CA GLY A 207 -5.23 1.84 1.92
C GLY A 207 -6.26 1.73 0.80
N MET A 208 -7.33 2.54 0.85
CA MET A 208 -8.39 2.54 -0.17
C MET A 208 -8.60 3.91 -0.82
N HIS A 209 -7.69 4.83 -0.54
CA HIS A 209 -7.64 6.21 -1.07
C HIS A 209 -8.97 6.97 -0.96
N LEU A 210 -9.63 6.90 0.20
CA LEU A 210 -10.95 7.50 0.45
C LEU A 210 -10.88 8.88 1.12
N VAL A 211 -9.74 9.23 1.72
CA VAL A 211 -9.51 10.56 2.29
C VAL A 211 -9.50 11.61 1.18
N LYS A 212 -10.18 12.74 1.42
CA LYS A 212 -10.28 13.87 0.47
C LYS A 212 -10.91 13.49 -0.88
N SER A 213 -11.91 12.63 -0.84
CA SER A 213 -12.67 12.25 -2.04
C SER A 213 -13.22 13.47 -2.79
N GLY A 214 -13.51 14.57 -2.06
CA GLY A 214 -14.15 15.78 -2.58
C GLY A 214 -15.55 15.51 -3.12
N LEU A 215 -16.14 14.39 -2.77
CA LEU A 215 -17.55 14.10 -2.96
C LEU A 215 -18.37 14.86 -1.92
N ASN A 216 -19.63 15.15 -2.23
CA ASN A 216 -20.59 15.58 -1.21
C ASN A 216 -20.98 14.37 -0.35
N GLU A 217 -21.64 14.61 0.78
CA GLU A 217 -21.97 13.57 1.76
C GLU A 217 -22.84 12.42 1.19
N GLU A 218 -23.77 12.73 0.28
CA GLU A 218 -24.67 11.72 -0.32
C GLU A 218 -23.92 10.83 -1.31
N ASP A 219 -23.07 11.43 -2.16
CA ASP A 219 -22.25 10.69 -3.10
C ASP A 219 -21.19 9.84 -2.38
N GLU A 220 -20.61 10.33 -1.29
CA GLU A 220 -19.66 9.59 -0.47
C GLU A 220 -20.33 8.37 0.19
N LYS A 221 -21.51 8.53 0.79
CA LYS A 221 -22.32 7.41 1.33
C LYS A 221 -22.65 6.38 0.27
N THR A 222 -23.04 6.84 -0.92
CA THR A 222 -23.35 5.96 -2.04
C THR A 222 -22.13 5.18 -2.50
N PHE A 223 -20.98 5.86 -2.59
CA PHE A 223 -19.71 5.23 -2.95
C PHE A 223 -19.28 4.18 -1.91
N ILE A 224 -19.29 4.54 -0.62
CA ILE A 224 -18.93 3.63 0.48
C ILE A 224 -19.85 2.39 0.50
N LYS A 225 -21.15 2.59 0.26
CA LYS A 225 -22.10 1.46 0.17
C LYS A 225 -21.77 0.56 -1.01
N CYS A 226 -21.51 1.13 -2.18
CA CYS A 226 -21.11 0.36 -3.38
C CYS A 226 -19.85 -0.44 -3.10
N LEU A 227 -18.82 0.18 -2.51
CA LEU A 227 -17.58 -0.47 -2.15
C LEU A 227 -17.80 -1.62 -1.17
N ALA A 228 -18.56 -1.38 -0.08
CA ALA A 228 -18.89 -2.42 0.89
C ALA A 228 -19.65 -3.60 0.28
N ASP A 229 -20.58 -3.34 -0.64
CA ASP A 229 -21.33 -4.39 -1.32
C ASP A 229 -20.45 -5.26 -2.23
N GLN A 230 -19.39 -4.68 -2.84
CA GLN A 230 -18.38 -5.44 -3.59
C GLN A 230 -17.47 -6.26 -2.65
N LEU A 231 -16.95 -5.65 -1.58
CA LEU A 231 -16.07 -6.35 -0.64
C LEU A 231 -16.76 -7.50 0.09
N ARG A 232 -18.06 -7.36 0.40
CA ARG A 232 -18.88 -8.40 1.04
C ARG A 232 -18.99 -9.68 0.20
N GLN A 233 -18.77 -9.62 -1.10
CA GLN A 233 -18.77 -10.81 -1.96
C GLN A 233 -17.60 -11.76 -1.64
N TYR A 234 -16.52 -11.24 -1.11
CA TYR A 234 -15.32 -11.97 -0.66
C TYR A 234 -15.49 -12.50 0.76
N ARG A 235 -16.45 -13.41 0.98
CA ARG A 235 -16.96 -13.87 2.29
C ARG A 235 -15.86 -14.41 3.23
N ASN A 236 -14.80 -14.96 2.67
CA ASN A 236 -13.71 -15.60 3.42
C ASN A 236 -12.44 -14.71 3.47
N THR A 237 -12.54 -13.47 3.03
CA THR A 237 -11.43 -12.51 3.07
C THR A 237 -11.58 -11.57 4.26
N MET A 238 -10.53 -11.44 5.06
CA MET A 238 -10.41 -10.43 6.10
C MET A 238 -9.69 -9.21 5.54
N PHE A 239 -10.25 -8.03 5.70
CA PHE A 239 -9.66 -6.76 5.26
C PHE A 239 -9.04 -6.02 6.44
N TYR A 240 -7.78 -5.61 6.30
CA TYR A 240 -7.13 -4.64 7.17
C TYR A 240 -6.90 -3.38 6.37
N THR A 241 -7.47 -2.29 6.85
CA THR A 241 -7.32 -0.99 6.17
C THR A 241 -6.57 0.00 7.04
N MET A 242 -6.03 1.06 6.41
CA MET A 242 -5.13 2.00 7.05
C MET A 242 -4.93 3.24 6.19
N HIS A 243 -4.09 4.16 6.63
CA HIS A 243 -3.49 5.26 5.87
C HIS A 243 -4.53 6.11 5.10
N CYS A 244 -4.53 6.03 3.77
CA CYS A 244 -5.38 6.86 2.91
C CYS A 244 -6.86 6.44 2.87
N THR A 245 -7.27 5.40 3.58
CA THR A 245 -8.68 5.09 3.83
C THR A 245 -9.30 6.14 4.75
N GLY A 246 -8.59 6.50 5.82
CA GLY A 246 -9.05 7.43 6.85
C GLY A 246 -10.09 6.84 7.78
N GLU A 247 -10.11 7.35 9.02
CA GLU A 247 -10.95 6.82 10.10
C GLU A 247 -12.45 6.92 9.81
N MET A 248 -12.92 8.04 9.24
CA MET A 248 -14.35 8.25 8.95
C MET A 248 -14.89 7.26 7.89
N ALA A 249 -14.12 7.04 6.81
CA ALA A 249 -14.49 6.07 5.79
C ALA A 249 -14.42 4.64 6.34
N PHE A 250 -13.41 4.34 7.18
CA PHE A 250 -13.30 3.06 7.87
C PHE A 250 -14.51 2.79 8.76
N GLU A 251 -14.95 3.73 9.62
CA GLU A 251 -16.12 3.54 10.48
C GLU A 251 -17.40 3.28 9.64
N SER A 252 -17.53 3.99 8.52
CA SER A 252 -18.63 3.77 7.58
C SER A 252 -18.59 2.36 6.96
N LEU A 253 -17.41 1.90 6.51
CA LEU A 253 -17.21 0.55 5.99
C LEU A 253 -17.45 -0.51 7.07
N ARG A 254 -16.94 -0.28 8.29
CA ARG A 254 -17.12 -1.21 9.42
C ARG A 254 -18.58 -1.39 9.80
N SER A 255 -19.38 -0.32 9.76
CA SER A 255 -20.82 -0.41 10.00
C SER A 255 -21.55 -1.34 9.01
N LEU A 256 -21.02 -1.48 7.79
CA LEU A 256 -21.57 -2.28 6.71
C LEU A 256 -20.97 -3.70 6.64
N LEU A 257 -19.68 -3.85 6.91
CA LEU A 257 -18.91 -5.11 6.78
C LEU A 257 -18.76 -5.86 8.11
N GLY A 258 -19.03 -5.20 9.24
CA GLY A 258 -18.88 -5.80 10.57
C GLY A 258 -17.43 -6.21 10.84
N ASN A 259 -17.25 -7.46 11.29
CA ASN A 259 -15.95 -8.01 11.63
C ASN A 259 -15.09 -8.42 10.42
N GLN A 260 -15.58 -8.22 9.21
CA GLN A 260 -14.82 -8.53 7.98
C GLN A 260 -13.75 -7.47 7.68
N ILE A 261 -13.79 -6.32 8.36
CA ILE A 261 -12.82 -5.24 8.22
C ILE A 261 -12.30 -4.75 9.58
N ALA A 262 -11.01 -4.50 9.68
CA ALA A 262 -10.36 -3.90 10.84
C ALA A 262 -9.41 -2.77 10.40
N TYR A 263 -9.11 -1.85 11.29
CA TYR A 263 -8.09 -0.81 11.09
C TYR A 263 -6.77 -1.24 11.71
N LEU A 264 -5.67 -0.92 11.07
CA LEU A 264 -4.32 -1.21 11.55
C LEU A 264 -3.55 0.11 11.70
N SER A 265 -3.47 0.60 12.94
CA SER A 265 -2.77 1.84 13.28
C SER A 265 -1.26 1.63 13.43
N CYS A 266 -0.47 2.70 13.47
CA CYS A 266 0.95 2.64 13.75
C CYS A 266 1.23 1.99 15.12
N GLY A 267 2.09 0.99 15.15
CA GLY A 267 2.42 0.18 16.32
C GLY A 267 1.58 -1.10 16.47
N ASP A 268 0.47 -1.22 15.75
CA ASP A 268 -0.33 -2.44 15.79
C ASP A 268 0.35 -3.62 15.07
N SER A 269 0.08 -4.82 15.56
CA SER A 269 0.53 -6.06 14.94
C SER A 269 -0.60 -7.08 14.82
N ILE A 270 -0.59 -7.83 13.73
CA ILE A 270 -1.48 -8.98 13.52
C ILE A 270 -0.66 -10.22 13.22
N THR A 271 -1.25 -11.37 13.50
CA THR A 271 -0.69 -12.69 13.13
C THR A 271 -1.71 -13.43 12.26
N ILE A 272 -1.26 -13.89 11.10
CA ILE A 272 -2.00 -14.64 10.10
C ILE A 272 -1.43 -16.06 10.00
#